data_ea42494fc3cddf69135d2bb99b86a1ef
#
_entry.id   ea42494fc3cddf69135d2bb99b86a1ef
#
_cell.length_a   1.000
_cell.length_b   1.000
_cell.length_c   1.000
_cell.angle_alpha   90.00
_cell.angle_beta   90.00
_cell.angle_gamma   90.00
#
_symmetry.space_group_name_H-M   'P 1'
#
loop_
_entity.id
_entity.type
_entity.pdbx_description
1 polymer ?
#
loop_
_entity_poly.entity_id
_entity_poly.type
_entity_poly.pdbx_seq_one_letter_code
_entity_poly.pdbx_strand_id
1 'polypeptide(L)'
;MALNAYRIKGFRGGIADDAYKGVAGAFRFGYGLDIRNGADTLKCNQALEKDSGSVVTDLILFFVPASNGKLYGFGNTGNIYSKDTPASAWVLRYTDPDGKIMGASEYTNNNGSGSYVPYLYWATETKLKRIPFSGSFPGGVETFGTLNGDPAWHTMTIAVGVLQICDGRYIALVDYEGNFNNQALDLIAGNRTKTLLPQDQIAIIGSTKGDKIEEGWLWTWDKQQPSWILRRMIAEKGVNAMIQTDFIMVQAGISGGLYYWDTVNILRFKAFPGGGWVNPGAAANLKGVALMGVTGSDKCGLYSYGRLSKNEPYSMNLEYVPSHGKLTGVEIGAVTVYGDQPFASWKDGSTYGVDTVDPDNKADARYEGLVFDAGEPELQKGFRHIKLLTKPLPSQCWLKTYYRINEQGEWKQAYLEDGADSFDKEGNTKVVFTVETGDEEEEEKGKGETFELAFDLHPSGNDTPEIVAASTYFEPIGIL
;
A
#
# COMPACT_ATOMS: atom_id res chain seq x y z
N MET A 1 5.99 -42.43 21.08
CA MET A 1 4.89 -41.50 21.33
C MET A 1 4.27 -41.11 19.99
N ALA A 2 2.98 -40.84 19.95
CA ALA A 2 2.37 -40.32 18.73
C ALA A 2 2.78 -38.83 18.57
N LEU A 3 3.29 -38.48 17.40
CA LEU A 3 3.61 -37.08 17.09
C LEU A 3 2.31 -36.27 16.93
N ASN A 4 2.21 -35.16 17.62
CA ASN A 4 1.17 -34.18 17.37
C ASN A 4 1.51 -33.36 16.11
N ALA A 5 0.51 -32.78 15.45
CA ALA A 5 0.70 -31.98 14.26
C ALA A 5 -0.10 -30.68 14.35
N TYR A 6 0.57 -29.58 14.16
CA TYR A 6 -0.06 -28.31 13.82
C TYR A 6 -0.14 -28.17 12.31
N ARG A 7 -1.29 -27.75 11.80
CA ARG A 7 -1.52 -27.66 10.36
C ARG A 7 -2.08 -26.30 9.95
N ILE A 8 -1.35 -25.66 9.05
CA ILE A 8 -1.80 -24.42 8.36
C ILE A 8 -2.50 -24.84 7.07
N LYS A 9 -3.74 -24.38 6.90
CA LYS A 9 -4.53 -24.52 5.68
C LYS A 9 -5.23 -23.20 5.40
N GLY A 10 -5.14 -22.78 4.15
CA GLY A 10 -5.66 -21.48 3.73
C GLY A 10 -4.71 -20.34 4.08
N PHE A 11 -4.70 -19.30 3.23
CA PHE A 11 -3.74 -18.21 3.32
C PHE A 11 -4.39 -16.85 3.04
N ARG A 12 -5.73 -16.80 2.97
CA ARG A 12 -6.50 -15.60 2.61
C ARG A 12 -6.70 -14.60 3.74
N GLY A 13 -6.37 -14.96 4.97
CA GLY A 13 -6.61 -14.12 6.14
C GLY A 13 -5.77 -12.83 6.14
N GLY A 14 -4.67 -12.82 5.37
CA GLY A 14 -3.77 -11.68 5.28
C GLY A 14 -2.94 -11.45 6.54
N ILE A 15 -2.27 -10.30 6.59
CA ILE A 15 -1.42 -9.91 7.72
C ILE A 15 -2.29 -9.68 8.96
N ALA A 16 -2.00 -10.36 10.04
CA ALA A 16 -2.66 -10.19 11.35
C ALA A 16 -2.13 -8.95 12.10
N ASP A 17 -2.92 -8.45 13.05
CA ASP A 17 -2.46 -7.39 13.96
C ASP A 17 -1.76 -7.95 15.21
N ASP A 18 -2.00 -9.23 15.49
CA ASP A 18 -1.44 -9.96 16.62
C ASP A 18 -0.62 -11.15 16.10
N ALA A 19 0.57 -11.37 16.69
CA ALA A 19 1.45 -12.44 16.28
C ALA A 19 0.89 -13.83 16.59
N TYR A 20 0.00 -13.95 17.57
CA TYR A 20 -0.59 -15.22 18.04
C TYR A 20 -1.99 -15.47 17.48
N LYS A 21 -2.71 -14.42 17.08
CA LYS A 21 -4.14 -14.52 16.76
C LYS A 21 -4.46 -13.81 15.45
N GLY A 22 -5.28 -14.45 14.65
CA GLY A 22 -5.80 -13.88 13.41
C GLY A 22 -7.06 -14.62 12.96
N VAL A 23 -7.68 -14.11 11.91
CA VAL A 23 -8.74 -14.86 11.20
C VAL A 23 -8.14 -16.10 10.54
N ALA A 24 -8.98 -17.04 10.15
CA ALA A 24 -8.51 -18.24 9.48
C ALA A 24 -7.64 -17.90 8.26
N GLY A 25 -6.46 -18.51 8.17
CA GLY A 25 -5.48 -18.25 7.12
C GLY A 25 -4.71 -16.94 7.26
N ALA A 26 -4.78 -16.28 8.44
CA ALA A 26 -3.94 -15.12 8.72
C ALA A 26 -2.49 -15.53 8.97
N PHE A 27 -1.58 -14.56 8.76
CA PHE A 27 -0.15 -14.72 8.95
C PHE A 27 0.43 -13.44 9.57
N ARG A 28 1.62 -13.54 10.14
CA ARG A 28 2.27 -12.44 10.84
C ARG A 28 2.78 -11.38 9.89
N PHE A 29 3.47 -11.80 8.82
CA PHE A 29 4.02 -10.92 7.80
C PHE A 29 4.22 -11.69 6.49
N GLY A 30 4.22 -10.98 5.38
CA GLY A 30 4.55 -11.52 4.07
C GLY A 30 4.60 -10.43 3.03
N TYR A 31 5.31 -10.69 1.95
CA TYR A 31 5.38 -9.82 0.78
C TYR A 31 5.44 -10.65 -0.50
N GLY A 32 5.03 -10.05 -1.60
CA GLY A 32 5.05 -10.72 -2.90
C GLY A 32 4.07 -11.90 -3.01
N LEU A 33 3.11 -12.01 -2.11
CA LEU A 33 2.16 -13.12 -2.04
C LEU A 33 0.86 -12.77 -2.76
N ASP A 34 0.35 -13.70 -3.57
CA ASP A 34 -1.02 -13.67 -4.10
C ASP A 34 -1.97 -14.39 -3.14
N ILE A 35 -2.49 -13.65 -2.14
CA ILE A 35 -3.42 -14.21 -1.15
C ILE A 35 -4.88 -14.21 -1.61
N ARG A 36 -5.18 -13.57 -2.74
CA ARG A 36 -6.55 -13.48 -3.30
C ARG A 36 -6.78 -14.40 -4.48
N ASN A 37 -5.92 -15.40 -4.65
CA ASN A 37 -6.13 -16.43 -5.66
C ASN A 37 -7.32 -17.34 -5.30
N GLY A 38 -8.09 -17.73 -6.29
CA GLY A 38 -9.30 -18.55 -6.07
C GLY A 38 -9.07 -19.90 -5.41
N ALA A 39 -7.84 -20.42 -5.40
CA ALA A 39 -7.49 -21.75 -4.90
C ALA A 39 -7.15 -21.80 -3.41
N ASP A 40 -7.04 -20.64 -2.73
CA ASP A 40 -6.60 -20.51 -1.32
C ASP A 40 -5.25 -21.21 -1.04
N THR A 41 -4.35 -21.13 -2.00
CA THR A 41 -2.98 -21.61 -1.91
C THR A 41 -2.02 -20.45 -1.68
N LEU A 42 -0.87 -20.70 -1.07
CA LEU A 42 0.20 -19.73 -0.96
C LEU A 42 1.05 -19.78 -2.22
N LYS A 43 1.10 -18.67 -2.96
CA LYS A 43 1.89 -18.54 -4.19
C LYS A 43 2.39 -17.11 -4.41
N CYS A 44 3.32 -16.94 -5.34
CA CYS A 44 3.88 -15.64 -5.68
C CYS A 44 2.88 -14.78 -6.47
N ASN A 45 2.89 -13.47 -6.19
CA ASN A 45 2.19 -12.45 -6.97
C ASN A 45 3.03 -12.00 -8.18
N GLN A 46 2.46 -11.20 -9.07
CA GLN A 46 3.23 -10.55 -10.14
C GLN A 46 4.28 -9.62 -9.55
N ALA A 47 5.43 -9.54 -10.21
CA ALA A 47 6.46 -8.57 -9.88
C ALA A 47 6.05 -7.15 -10.29
N LEU A 48 6.75 -6.16 -9.76
CA LEU A 48 6.78 -4.83 -10.35
C LEU A 48 8.03 -4.68 -11.20
N GLU A 49 7.89 -4.03 -12.33
CA GLU A 49 9.00 -3.59 -13.18
C GLU A 49 9.08 -2.07 -13.24
N LYS A 50 10.29 -1.54 -13.42
CA LYS A 50 10.50 -0.11 -13.61
C LYS A 50 10.07 0.31 -15.01
N ASP A 51 8.85 0.80 -15.12
CA ASP A 51 8.24 1.29 -16.35
C ASP A 51 8.89 2.59 -16.89
N SER A 52 9.46 3.40 -16.01
CA SER A 52 9.95 4.74 -16.37
C SER A 52 11.34 4.76 -17.01
N GLY A 53 12.04 3.65 -17.05
CA GLY A 53 13.45 3.64 -17.48
C GLY A 53 14.29 4.67 -16.69
N SER A 54 14.99 5.56 -17.39
CA SER A 54 15.78 6.67 -16.79
C SER A 54 15.14 8.05 -16.99
N VAL A 55 13.96 8.14 -17.61
CA VAL A 55 13.33 9.43 -17.96
C VAL A 55 12.79 10.15 -16.74
N VAL A 56 12.18 9.42 -15.78
CA VAL A 56 11.68 10.01 -14.56
C VAL A 56 12.82 10.15 -13.56
N THR A 57 13.20 11.39 -13.31
CA THR A 57 14.30 11.79 -12.42
C THR A 57 13.80 12.51 -11.16
N ASP A 58 12.52 12.34 -10.82
CA ASP A 58 11.83 13.00 -9.72
C ASP A 58 10.88 12.03 -9.04
N LEU A 59 10.58 12.27 -7.77
CA LEU A 59 9.51 11.56 -7.07
C LEU A 59 8.17 12.15 -7.51
N ILE A 60 7.37 11.36 -8.21
CA ILE A 60 6.01 11.75 -8.58
C ILE A 60 5.14 11.72 -7.31
N LEU A 61 4.49 12.83 -7.00
CA LEU A 61 3.64 13.00 -5.82
C LEU A 61 2.14 12.84 -6.14
N PHE A 62 1.75 13.07 -7.40
CA PHE A 62 0.38 12.88 -7.87
C PHE A 62 0.37 12.33 -9.28
N PHE A 63 -0.51 11.37 -9.52
CA PHE A 63 -0.89 10.92 -10.84
C PHE A 63 -2.29 11.40 -11.17
N VAL A 64 -2.49 11.79 -12.43
CA VAL A 64 -3.79 12.16 -12.98
C VAL A 64 -4.03 11.33 -14.25
N PRO A 65 -4.80 10.22 -14.14
CA PRO A 65 -5.37 9.58 -15.32
C PRO A 65 -6.40 10.54 -15.92
N ALA A 66 -6.12 11.06 -17.11
CA ALA A 66 -6.88 12.15 -17.69
C ALA A 66 -7.87 11.66 -18.76
N SER A 67 -8.95 12.43 -18.97
CA SER A 67 -10.02 12.10 -19.93
C SER A 67 -9.53 12.07 -21.40
N ASN A 68 -8.40 12.69 -21.68
CA ASN A 68 -7.74 12.57 -23.00
C ASN A 68 -6.99 11.24 -23.20
N GLY A 69 -7.13 10.30 -22.29
CA GLY A 69 -6.54 8.95 -22.33
C GLY A 69 -5.08 8.89 -21.88
N LYS A 70 -4.48 9.97 -21.41
CA LYS A 70 -3.09 10.02 -20.95
C LYS A 70 -3.00 9.91 -19.43
N LEU A 71 -1.87 9.41 -18.95
CA LEU A 71 -1.47 9.50 -17.55
C LEU A 71 -0.48 10.64 -17.38
N TYR A 72 -0.77 11.59 -16.50
CA TYR A 72 0.16 12.65 -16.10
C TYR A 72 0.74 12.36 -14.73
N GLY A 73 2.04 12.65 -14.56
CA GLY A 73 2.76 12.54 -13.28
C GLY A 73 3.35 13.88 -12.87
N PHE A 74 3.11 14.28 -11.63
CA PHE A 74 3.49 15.58 -11.05
C PHE A 74 4.52 15.38 -9.95
N GLY A 75 5.71 15.94 -10.15
CA GLY A 75 6.90 15.66 -9.35
C GLY A 75 7.17 16.65 -8.22
N ASN A 76 8.00 16.19 -7.30
CA ASN A 76 8.44 16.95 -6.12
C ASN A 76 9.38 18.13 -6.46
N THR A 77 10.00 18.14 -7.63
CA THR A 77 10.87 19.23 -8.10
C THR A 77 10.22 20.08 -9.19
N GLY A 78 8.90 19.92 -9.41
CA GLY A 78 8.16 20.70 -10.41
C GLY A 78 8.07 20.02 -11.78
N ASN A 79 8.64 18.86 -11.95
CA ASN A 79 8.58 18.15 -13.21
C ASN A 79 7.19 17.58 -13.49
N ILE A 80 6.68 17.78 -14.69
CA ILE A 80 5.43 17.21 -15.19
C ILE A 80 5.76 16.25 -16.31
N TYR A 81 5.41 15.00 -16.11
CA TYR A 81 5.58 13.93 -17.09
C TYR A 81 4.24 13.51 -17.67
N SER A 82 4.26 12.88 -18.84
CA SER A 82 3.08 12.17 -19.34
C SER A 82 3.44 10.87 -20.03
N LYS A 83 2.42 10.02 -20.11
CA LYS A 83 2.44 8.73 -20.78
C LYS A 83 1.15 8.59 -21.58
N ASP A 84 1.22 8.22 -22.85
CA ASP A 84 0.05 8.25 -23.74
C ASP A 84 -0.84 7.00 -23.58
N THR A 85 -0.23 5.86 -23.27
CA THR A 85 -0.92 4.57 -23.02
C THR A 85 -0.15 3.81 -21.93
N PRO A 86 -0.71 2.78 -21.29
CA PRO A 86 0.03 1.97 -20.31
C PRO A 86 1.35 1.41 -20.82
N ALA A 87 1.47 1.12 -22.11
CA ALA A 87 2.69 0.57 -22.74
C ALA A 87 3.63 1.62 -23.34
N SER A 88 3.24 2.91 -23.41
CA SER A 88 4.11 3.95 -23.98
C SER A 88 5.17 4.43 -23.00
N ALA A 89 6.27 4.98 -23.52
CA ALA A 89 7.30 5.58 -22.68
C ALA A 89 6.83 6.87 -21.99
N TRP A 90 7.42 7.17 -20.84
CA TRP A 90 7.26 8.45 -20.15
C TRP A 90 7.99 9.57 -20.92
N VAL A 91 7.40 10.76 -20.93
CA VAL A 91 7.96 11.97 -21.54
C VAL A 91 7.89 13.12 -20.55
N LEU A 92 9.00 13.79 -20.29
CA LEU A 92 9.02 15.06 -19.57
C LEU A 92 8.37 16.14 -20.44
N ARG A 93 7.29 16.75 -19.97
CA ARG A 93 6.54 17.79 -20.69
C ARG A 93 6.90 19.20 -20.26
N TYR A 94 7.14 19.38 -18.97
CA TYR A 94 7.36 20.69 -18.40
C TYR A 94 8.07 20.60 -17.06
N THR A 95 8.88 21.60 -16.73
CA THR A 95 9.41 21.80 -15.38
C THR A 95 8.89 23.14 -14.89
N ASP A 96 8.06 23.10 -13.85
CA ASP A 96 7.47 24.29 -13.26
C ASP A 96 8.55 25.07 -12.48
N PRO A 97 8.80 26.35 -12.83
CA PRO A 97 9.82 27.15 -12.14
C PRO A 97 9.47 27.48 -10.69
N ASP A 98 8.20 27.34 -10.28
CA ASP A 98 7.79 27.53 -8.89
C ASP A 98 8.04 26.28 -8.01
N GLY A 99 8.63 25.23 -8.57
CA GLY A 99 9.14 24.07 -7.85
C GLY A 99 8.08 23.03 -7.51
N LYS A 100 8.11 22.48 -6.30
CA LYS A 100 7.32 21.34 -5.86
C LYS A 100 5.84 21.45 -6.21
N ILE A 101 5.30 20.41 -6.85
CA ILE A 101 3.86 20.30 -7.10
C ILE A 101 3.20 19.58 -5.92
N MET A 102 2.22 20.24 -5.30
CA MET A 102 1.61 19.81 -4.04
C MET A 102 0.19 19.27 -4.21
N GLY A 103 -0.32 19.24 -5.43
CA GLY A 103 -1.63 18.71 -5.80
C GLY A 103 -1.86 18.85 -7.30
N ALA A 104 -2.64 17.95 -7.86
CA ALA A 104 -3.05 17.99 -9.26
C ALA A 104 -4.38 17.29 -9.48
N SER A 105 -5.13 17.73 -10.47
CA SER A 105 -6.40 17.11 -10.90
C SER A 105 -6.77 17.58 -12.30
N GLU A 106 -7.60 16.83 -12.98
CA GLU A 106 -8.36 17.30 -14.14
C GLU A 106 -9.66 17.96 -13.67
N TYR A 107 -10.07 19.03 -14.34
CA TYR A 107 -11.38 19.62 -14.15
C TYR A 107 -11.85 20.33 -15.41
N THR A 108 -13.15 20.19 -15.74
CA THR A 108 -13.77 20.86 -16.89
C THR A 108 -14.53 22.08 -16.41
N ASN A 109 -14.19 23.26 -16.94
CA ASN A 109 -14.86 24.51 -16.63
C ASN A 109 -14.92 25.44 -17.84
N ASN A 110 -15.70 26.50 -17.71
CA ASN A 110 -15.83 27.54 -18.73
C ASN A 110 -14.49 28.25 -18.94
N ASN A 111 -14.09 28.43 -20.20
CA ASN A 111 -12.86 29.12 -20.58
C ASN A 111 -12.99 30.67 -20.67
N GLY A 112 -14.09 31.23 -20.18
CA GLY A 112 -14.40 32.67 -20.25
C GLY A 112 -15.02 33.11 -21.58
N SER A 113 -15.08 32.24 -22.59
CA SER A 113 -15.74 32.50 -23.89
C SER A 113 -17.05 31.73 -24.07
N GLY A 114 -17.56 31.09 -23.01
CA GLY A 114 -18.78 30.30 -23.01
C GLY A 114 -18.60 28.86 -23.44
N SER A 115 -17.33 28.39 -23.63
CA SER A 115 -17.04 27.02 -23.95
C SER A 115 -16.49 26.27 -22.72
N TYR A 116 -16.99 25.06 -22.47
CA TYR A 116 -16.49 24.18 -21.41
C TYR A 116 -15.33 23.34 -21.94
N VAL A 117 -14.18 23.49 -21.31
CA VAL A 117 -12.92 22.89 -21.73
C VAL A 117 -12.32 22.10 -20.58
N PRO A 118 -11.84 20.87 -20.80
CA PRO A 118 -11.08 20.15 -19.79
C PRO A 118 -9.67 20.73 -19.65
N TYR A 119 -9.32 21.01 -18.40
CA TYR A 119 -8.02 21.52 -18.00
C TYR A 119 -7.30 20.52 -17.10
N LEU A 120 -6.00 20.50 -17.21
CA LEU A 120 -5.12 19.91 -16.21
C LEU A 120 -4.74 21.02 -15.23
N TYR A 121 -5.11 20.85 -13.95
CA TYR A 121 -4.78 21.76 -12.86
C TYR A 121 -3.66 21.21 -12.02
N TRP A 122 -2.78 22.06 -11.53
CA TRP A 122 -1.81 21.73 -10.49
C TRP A 122 -1.53 22.93 -9.60
N ALA A 123 -1.08 22.66 -8.36
CA ALA A 123 -0.71 23.69 -7.41
C ALA A 123 0.74 23.52 -6.97
N THR A 124 1.46 24.65 -6.94
CA THR A 124 2.69 24.83 -6.21
C THR A 124 2.40 25.46 -4.84
N GLU A 125 3.38 25.85 -4.05
CA GLU A 125 3.18 26.36 -2.69
C GLU A 125 2.15 27.51 -2.61
N THR A 126 2.18 28.43 -3.58
CA THR A 126 1.33 29.65 -3.56
C THR A 126 0.51 29.89 -4.83
N LYS A 127 0.65 29.04 -5.84
CA LYS A 127 0.02 29.25 -7.14
C LYS A 127 -0.81 28.06 -7.58
N LEU A 128 -2.01 28.35 -8.06
CA LEU A 128 -2.82 27.43 -8.84
C LEU A 128 -2.57 27.70 -10.32
N LYS A 129 -2.17 26.68 -11.04
CA LYS A 129 -1.90 26.73 -12.49
C LYS A 129 -2.78 25.76 -13.23
N ARG A 130 -2.97 26.02 -14.53
CA ARG A 130 -3.70 25.10 -15.40
C ARG A 130 -3.20 25.17 -16.86
N ILE A 131 -3.54 24.15 -17.62
CA ILE A 131 -3.38 24.10 -19.06
C ILE A 131 -4.57 23.38 -19.69
N PRO A 132 -5.18 23.90 -20.77
CA PRO A 132 -6.19 23.15 -21.50
C PRO A 132 -5.57 21.96 -22.23
N PHE A 133 -6.28 20.85 -22.40
CA PHE A 133 -5.74 19.70 -23.14
C PHE A 133 -5.42 19.97 -24.61
N SER A 134 -6.01 21.01 -25.21
CA SER A 134 -5.64 21.51 -26.53
C SER A 134 -4.37 22.34 -26.52
N GLY A 135 -3.86 22.73 -25.35
CA GLY A 135 -2.65 23.54 -25.19
C GLY A 135 -1.39 22.70 -25.27
N SER A 136 -0.27 23.37 -25.51
CA SER A 136 1.05 22.77 -25.51
C SER A 136 1.93 23.36 -24.41
N PHE A 137 2.68 22.52 -23.71
CA PHE A 137 3.72 22.97 -22.78
C PHE A 137 4.90 23.60 -23.53
N PRO A 138 5.51 24.68 -23.01
CA PRO A 138 5.09 25.50 -21.87
C PRO A 138 4.07 26.61 -22.23
N GLY A 139 3.84 26.85 -23.53
CA GLY A 139 3.14 28.05 -24.04
C GLY A 139 1.68 28.17 -23.65
N GLY A 140 1.02 27.07 -23.31
CA GLY A 140 -0.39 27.06 -22.86
C GLY A 140 -0.57 27.10 -21.34
N VAL A 141 0.52 27.15 -20.54
CA VAL A 141 0.45 27.22 -19.09
C VAL A 141 0.05 28.60 -18.63
N GLU A 142 -0.96 28.68 -17.78
CA GLU A 142 -1.39 29.93 -17.15
C GLU A 142 -1.39 29.80 -15.62
N THR A 143 -1.02 30.89 -14.94
CA THR A 143 -1.28 31.04 -13.49
C THR A 143 -2.75 31.47 -13.34
N PHE A 144 -3.56 30.55 -12.80
CA PHE A 144 -5.00 30.72 -12.73
C PHE A 144 -5.43 31.42 -11.44
N GLY A 145 -4.71 31.19 -10.33
CA GLY A 145 -5.04 31.79 -9.05
C GLY A 145 -3.87 31.80 -8.07
N THR A 146 -4.04 32.58 -7.00
CA THR A 146 -3.09 32.62 -5.88
C THR A 146 -3.71 31.93 -4.68
N LEU A 147 -2.97 30.98 -4.11
CA LEU A 147 -3.31 30.24 -2.90
C LEU A 147 -2.80 30.97 -1.65
N ASN A 148 -3.37 30.65 -0.48
CA ASN A 148 -3.09 31.39 0.75
C ASN A 148 -1.71 31.12 1.34
N GLY A 149 -1.01 30.09 0.88
CA GLY A 149 0.28 29.66 1.45
C GLY A 149 0.14 28.90 2.78
N ASP A 150 1.27 28.51 3.35
CA ASP A 150 1.35 27.63 4.53
C ASP A 150 0.58 26.30 4.40
N PRO A 151 0.61 25.65 3.22
CA PRO A 151 -0.08 24.40 3.00
C PRO A 151 0.68 23.23 3.63
N ALA A 152 -0.05 22.20 4.11
CA ALA A 152 0.54 20.88 4.24
C ALA A 152 0.65 20.24 2.86
N TRP A 153 -0.45 20.29 2.09
CA TRP A 153 -0.60 19.86 0.70
C TRP A 153 -1.70 20.66 0.01
N HIS A 154 -1.71 20.66 -1.31
CA HIS A 154 -2.79 21.20 -2.14
C HIS A 154 -3.56 20.08 -2.86
N THR A 155 -3.80 18.96 -2.17
CA THR A 155 -4.59 17.85 -2.72
C THR A 155 -5.89 18.36 -3.31
N MET A 156 -6.24 17.87 -4.49
CA MET A 156 -7.40 18.31 -5.26
C MET A 156 -8.36 17.16 -5.49
N THR A 157 -9.64 17.46 -5.48
CA THR A 157 -10.68 16.52 -5.89
C THR A 157 -11.90 17.25 -6.45
N ILE A 158 -12.67 16.56 -7.29
CA ILE A 158 -13.97 17.05 -7.74
C ILE A 158 -15.02 16.52 -6.76
N ALA A 159 -15.61 17.41 -6.00
CA ALA A 159 -16.69 17.08 -5.10
C ALA A 159 -17.81 18.12 -5.24
N VAL A 160 -19.06 17.67 -5.18
CA VAL A 160 -20.26 18.54 -5.32
C VAL A 160 -20.21 19.44 -6.59
N GLY A 161 -19.68 18.85 -7.69
CA GLY A 161 -19.62 19.52 -9.00
C GLY A 161 -18.57 20.63 -9.13
N VAL A 162 -17.65 20.78 -8.18
CA VAL A 162 -16.56 21.78 -8.22
C VAL A 162 -15.23 21.15 -7.93
N LEU A 163 -14.15 21.74 -8.43
CA LEU A 163 -12.80 21.40 -8.03
C LEU A 163 -12.52 22.01 -6.67
N GLN A 164 -12.27 21.17 -5.67
CA GLN A 164 -11.89 21.57 -4.32
C GLN A 164 -10.39 21.35 -4.12
N ILE A 165 -9.73 22.26 -3.42
CA ILE A 165 -8.29 22.32 -3.24
C ILE A 165 -7.98 22.58 -1.77
N CYS A 166 -7.17 21.72 -1.14
CA CYS A 166 -6.59 21.99 0.17
C CYS A 166 -5.70 23.24 0.11
N ASP A 167 -5.88 24.21 1.01
CA ASP A 167 -5.11 25.44 1.02
C ASP A 167 -4.87 25.97 2.44
N GLY A 168 -3.92 25.38 3.15
CA GLY A 168 -3.68 25.68 4.55
C GLY A 168 -4.92 25.33 5.39
N ARG A 169 -5.46 26.29 6.16
CA ARG A 169 -6.71 26.08 6.90
C ARG A 169 -7.96 26.18 6.04
N TYR A 170 -7.82 26.59 4.78
CA TYR A 170 -8.94 26.81 3.88
C TYR A 170 -9.15 25.66 2.91
N ILE A 171 -10.34 25.59 2.34
CA ILE A 171 -10.59 24.91 1.08
C ILE A 171 -10.83 26.00 0.03
N ALA A 172 -9.99 26.01 -0.98
CA ALA A 172 -10.23 26.80 -2.18
C ALA A 172 -11.09 26.00 -3.17
N LEU A 173 -11.80 26.68 -4.05
CA LEU A 173 -12.60 26.03 -5.10
C LEU A 173 -12.50 26.73 -6.44
N VAL A 174 -12.69 25.95 -7.50
CA VAL A 174 -12.98 26.42 -8.86
C VAL A 174 -14.34 25.87 -9.26
N ASP A 175 -15.27 26.74 -9.64
CA ASP A 175 -16.57 26.31 -10.11
C ASP A 175 -16.57 26.02 -11.63
N TYR A 176 -17.70 25.53 -12.14
CA TYR A 176 -17.83 25.19 -13.54
C TYR A 176 -17.86 26.41 -14.48
N GLU A 177 -18.15 27.59 -13.96
CA GLU A 177 -18.04 28.86 -14.71
C GLU A 177 -16.60 29.38 -14.74
N GLY A 178 -15.67 28.77 -14.05
CA GLY A 178 -14.27 29.18 -13.99
C GLY A 178 -13.98 30.26 -12.94
N ASN A 179 -14.89 30.50 -11.99
CA ASN A 179 -14.62 31.39 -10.88
C ASN A 179 -13.77 30.70 -9.84
N PHE A 180 -12.76 31.41 -9.33
CA PHE A 180 -11.86 30.90 -8.28
C PHE A 180 -12.14 31.64 -6.96
N ASN A 181 -12.34 30.87 -5.90
CA ASN A 181 -12.44 31.35 -4.53
C ASN A 181 -11.41 30.61 -3.64
N ASN A 182 -10.39 31.33 -3.18
CA ASN A 182 -9.32 30.75 -2.37
C ASN A 182 -9.67 30.59 -0.88
N GLN A 183 -10.85 30.97 -0.43
CA GLN A 183 -11.33 30.86 0.95
C GLN A 183 -12.81 30.47 1.01
N ALA A 184 -13.19 29.47 0.23
CA ALA A 184 -14.59 29.03 0.15
C ALA A 184 -15.07 28.35 1.45
N LEU A 185 -14.19 27.67 2.17
CA LEU A 185 -14.41 27.16 3.52
C LEU A 185 -13.23 27.53 4.40
N ASP A 186 -13.51 28.09 5.60
CA ASP A 186 -12.51 28.39 6.63
C ASP A 186 -12.65 27.40 7.79
N LEU A 187 -11.63 26.62 8.03
CA LEU A 187 -11.57 25.69 9.17
C LEU A 187 -11.08 26.42 10.44
N ILE A 188 -11.20 25.74 11.57
CA ILE A 188 -10.69 26.27 12.85
C ILE A 188 -9.18 26.56 12.74
N ALA A 189 -8.75 27.69 13.27
CA ALA A 189 -7.36 28.11 13.28
C ALA A 189 -6.41 27.00 13.81
N GLY A 190 -5.22 26.92 13.22
CA GLY A 190 -4.22 25.91 13.53
C GLY A 190 -4.39 24.60 12.76
N ASN A 191 -5.49 24.41 12.02
CA ASN A 191 -5.63 23.28 11.10
C ASN A 191 -4.94 23.57 9.76
N ARG A 192 -4.34 22.53 9.18
CA ARG A 192 -3.85 22.51 7.80
C ARG A 192 -4.50 21.35 7.06
N THR A 193 -5.26 21.64 6.04
CA THR A 193 -5.87 20.63 5.17
C THR A 193 -4.82 19.87 4.41
N LYS A 194 -5.02 18.57 4.25
CA LYS A 194 -4.00 17.69 3.68
C LYS A 194 -4.52 16.75 2.60
N THR A 195 -5.73 16.24 2.77
CA THR A 195 -6.33 15.28 1.83
C THR A 195 -7.82 15.53 1.69
N LEU A 196 -8.35 15.17 0.53
CA LEU A 196 -9.76 15.32 0.16
C LEU A 196 -10.28 14.01 -0.41
N LEU A 197 -11.51 13.65 -0.09
CA LEU A 197 -12.22 12.54 -0.68
C LEU A 197 -13.65 12.97 -1.04
N PRO A 198 -14.09 12.79 -2.30
CA PRO A 198 -15.48 13.02 -2.67
C PRO A 198 -16.36 11.87 -2.19
N GLN A 199 -17.53 12.18 -1.64
CA GLN A 199 -18.54 11.19 -1.29
C GLN A 199 -19.93 11.77 -1.55
N ASP A 200 -20.62 11.23 -2.56
CA ASP A 200 -21.96 11.65 -2.95
C ASP A 200 -22.12 13.20 -3.02
N GLN A 201 -22.85 13.79 -2.09
CA GLN A 201 -23.15 15.22 -2.02
C GLN A 201 -22.26 15.98 -1.03
N ILE A 202 -21.18 15.38 -0.54
CA ILE A 202 -20.25 16.01 0.40
C ILE A 202 -18.80 15.78 -0.01
N ALA A 203 -17.94 16.68 0.45
CA ALA A 203 -16.50 16.45 0.50
C ALA A 203 -16.07 16.07 1.92
N ILE A 204 -15.19 15.10 2.00
CA ILE A 204 -14.52 14.73 3.24
C ILE A 204 -13.13 15.35 3.20
N ILE A 205 -12.79 16.08 4.25
CA ILE A 205 -11.55 16.84 4.35
C ILE A 205 -10.74 16.27 5.50
N GLY A 206 -9.53 15.84 5.22
CA GLY A 206 -8.54 15.44 6.21
C GLY A 206 -7.58 16.58 6.52
N SER A 207 -7.34 16.87 7.80
CA SER A 207 -6.41 17.89 8.23
C SER A 207 -5.49 17.44 9.36
N THR A 208 -4.44 18.22 9.59
CA THR A 208 -3.58 18.13 10.76
C THR A 208 -3.69 19.41 11.57
N LYS A 209 -3.66 19.33 12.89
CA LYS A 209 -3.70 20.51 13.77
C LYS A 209 -2.36 20.70 14.45
N GLY A 210 -1.75 21.88 14.18
CA GLY A 210 -0.53 22.35 14.82
C GLY A 210 0.70 21.45 14.63
N ASP A 211 1.85 21.98 15.05
CA ASP A 211 3.12 21.25 15.02
C ASP A 211 3.40 20.53 16.36
N LYS A 212 2.67 20.87 17.42
CA LYS A 212 2.89 20.39 18.79
C LYS A 212 1.84 19.44 19.32
N ILE A 213 0.66 19.40 18.71
CA ILE A 213 -0.46 18.55 19.11
C ILE A 213 -0.66 17.51 18.02
N GLU A 214 -0.56 16.25 18.41
CA GLU A 214 -0.76 15.12 17.48
C GLU A 214 -2.26 14.86 17.29
N GLU A 215 -2.94 15.75 16.57
CA GLU A 215 -4.36 15.63 16.25
C GLU A 215 -4.60 15.67 14.75
N GLY A 216 -5.23 14.62 14.25
CA GLY A 216 -5.86 14.60 12.94
C GLY A 216 -7.33 14.96 13.06
N TRP A 217 -7.89 15.61 12.07
CA TRP A 217 -9.31 15.93 12.02
C TRP A 217 -9.90 15.55 10.68
N LEU A 218 -11.10 15.00 10.72
CA LEU A 218 -11.97 14.81 9.57
C LEU A 218 -13.13 15.79 9.65
N TRP A 219 -13.42 16.41 8.50
CA TRP A 219 -14.49 17.38 8.32
C TRP A 219 -15.35 16.95 7.15
N THR A 220 -16.63 17.28 7.17
CA THR A 220 -17.51 17.13 6.01
C THR A 220 -18.08 18.46 5.60
N TRP A 221 -18.21 18.67 4.30
CA TRP A 221 -18.72 19.92 3.72
C TRP A 221 -19.52 19.64 2.45
N ASP A 222 -20.71 20.25 2.35
CA ASP A 222 -21.62 20.14 1.21
C ASP A 222 -21.53 21.32 0.22
N LYS A 223 -20.61 22.28 0.46
CA LYS A 223 -20.46 23.52 -0.33
C LYS A 223 -21.64 24.50 -0.17
N GLN A 224 -22.80 24.06 0.27
CA GLN A 224 -23.99 24.93 0.37
C GLN A 224 -23.93 25.85 1.56
N GLN A 225 -23.26 25.41 2.63
CA GLN A 225 -23.10 26.20 3.85
C GLN A 225 -21.69 26.79 3.94
N PRO A 226 -21.54 27.98 4.57
CA PRO A 226 -20.24 28.63 4.77
C PRO A 226 -19.38 27.94 5.83
N SER A 227 -19.87 26.87 6.46
CA SER A 227 -19.16 26.09 7.48
C SER A 227 -19.27 24.57 7.22
N TRP A 228 -18.41 23.82 7.89
CA TRP A 228 -18.48 22.35 7.87
C TRP A 228 -19.76 21.83 8.54
N ILE A 229 -20.22 20.65 8.10
CA ILE A 229 -21.39 19.96 8.68
C ILE A 229 -21.00 19.16 9.92
N LEU A 230 -19.92 18.40 9.82
CA LEU A 230 -19.46 17.49 10.86
C LEU A 230 -17.94 17.56 11.01
N ARG A 231 -17.45 17.33 12.22
CA ARG A 231 -16.02 17.13 12.48
C ARG A 231 -15.79 15.96 13.43
N ARG A 232 -14.69 15.24 13.23
CA ARG A 232 -14.24 14.15 14.11
C ARG A 232 -12.73 14.22 14.29
N MET A 233 -12.28 14.00 15.51
CA MET A 233 -10.87 13.94 15.87
C MET A 233 -10.35 12.50 15.77
N ILE A 234 -9.13 12.37 15.31
CA ILE A 234 -8.32 11.16 15.39
C ILE A 234 -7.09 11.52 16.22
N ALA A 235 -6.81 10.73 17.28
CA ALA A 235 -5.65 10.96 18.15
C ALA A 235 -4.34 10.50 17.48
N GLU A 236 -4.07 11.05 16.30
CA GLU A 236 -2.89 10.77 15.46
C GLU A 236 -2.44 12.06 14.80
N LYS A 237 -1.15 12.15 14.44
CA LYS A 237 -0.58 13.32 13.77
C LYS A 237 -1.05 13.42 12.31
N GLY A 238 -2.21 14.06 12.13
CA GLY A 238 -2.79 14.37 10.83
C GLY A 238 -3.46 13.17 10.14
N VAL A 239 -4.36 13.51 9.24
CA VAL A 239 -4.94 12.58 8.27
C VAL A 239 -4.11 12.64 7.00
N ASN A 240 -3.52 11.54 6.59
CA ASN A 240 -2.53 11.51 5.51
C ASN A 240 -3.15 11.16 4.15
N ALA A 241 -3.98 10.11 4.12
CA ALA A 241 -4.65 9.67 2.91
C ALA A 241 -6.04 9.12 3.24
N MET A 242 -6.93 9.20 2.27
CA MET A 242 -8.28 8.61 2.34
C MET A 242 -8.58 7.88 1.04
N ILE A 243 -9.31 6.78 1.15
CA ILE A 243 -9.74 6.00 -0.01
C ILE A 243 -11.11 5.39 0.25
N GLN A 244 -11.93 5.37 -0.79
CA GLN A 244 -13.22 4.70 -0.76
C GLN A 244 -13.13 3.35 -1.49
N THR A 245 -13.55 2.32 -0.78
CA THR A 245 -13.81 0.97 -1.30
C THR A 245 -15.26 0.58 -0.94
N ASP A 246 -15.50 -0.54 -0.29
CA ASP A 246 -16.80 -0.86 0.31
C ASP A 246 -17.16 0.12 1.46
N PHE A 247 -16.15 0.80 2.01
CA PHE A 247 -16.26 1.81 3.05
C PHE A 247 -15.15 2.86 2.90
N ILE A 248 -15.21 3.91 3.70
CA ILE A 248 -14.17 4.94 3.72
C ILE A 248 -13.08 4.51 4.68
N MET A 249 -11.89 4.35 4.13
CA MET A 249 -10.67 4.06 4.87
C MET A 249 -9.82 5.32 4.96
N VAL A 250 -9.33 5.58 6.17
CA VAL A 250 -8.52 6.76 6.51
C VAL A 250 -7.18 6.27 7.07
N GLN A 251 -6.09 6.70 6.48
CA GLN A 251 -4.76 6.53 7.06
C GLN A 251 -4.39 7.80 7.81
N ALA A 252 -4.02 7.67 9.09
CA ALA A 252 -3.64 8.78 9.94
C ALA A 252 -2.37 8.48 10.73
N GLY A 253 -1.61 9.54 11.05
CA GLY A 253 -0.38 9.46 11.81
C GLY A 253 0.79 8.79 11.08
N ILE A 254 1.85 8.53 11.83
CA ILE A 254 3.08 7.86 11.37
C ILE A 254 3.22 6.44 11.93
N SER A 255 2.29 6.03 12.80
CA SER A 255 2.24 4.70 13.41
C SER A 255 1.59 3.63 12.50
N GLY A 256 1.23 4.00 11.29
CA GLY A 256 0.59 3.10 10.31
C GLY A 256 -0.91 2.88 10.54
N GLY A 257 -1.55 3.64 11.42
CA GLY A 257 -2.95 3.43 11.79
C GLY A 257 -3.92 3.58 10.61
N LEU A 258 -4.81 2.59 10.45
CA LEU A 258 -5.91 2.60 9.51
C LEU A 258 -7.24 2.65 10.26
N TYR A 259 -8.09 3.56 9.82
CA TYR A 259 -9.37 3.83 10.46
C TYR A 259 -10.51 3.63 9.46
N TYR A 260 -11.56 2.98 9.93
CA TYR A 260 -12.85 2.92 9.28
C TYR A 260 -13.68 4.14 9.65
N TRP A 261 -14.32 4.75 8.68
CA TRP A 261 -15.26 5.83 8.90
C TRP A 261 -16.58 5.57 8.17
N ASP A 262 -17.65 5.57 8.93
CA ASP A 262 -19.03 5.40 8.45
C ASP A 262 -19.80 6.72 8.32
N THR A 263 -19.09 7.86 8.27
CA THR A 263 -19.59 9.24 8.33
C THR A 263 -19.99 9.76 9.73
N VAL A 264 -20.17 8.88 10.70
CA VAL A 264 -20.50 9.22 12.08
C VAL A 264 -19.40 8.79 13.05
N ASN A 265 -19.02 7.52 12.97
CA ASN A 265 -18.02 6.91 13.84
C ASN A 265 -16.68 6.75 13.12
N ILE A 266 -15.61 6.81 13.90
CA ILE A 266 -14.28 6.50 13.43
C ILE A 266 -13.68 5.45 14.37
N LEU A 267 -13.23 4.34 13.80
CA LEU A 267 -12.69 3.21 14.55
C LEU A 267 -11.38 2.76 13.92
N ARG A 268 -10.33 2.65 14.73
CA ARG A 268 -9.09 1.99 14.29
C ARG A 268 -9.39 0.51 14.10
N PHE A 269 -9.03 -0.03 12.96
CA PHE A 269 -9.30 -1.43 12.64
C PHE A 269 -8.03 -2.19 12.21
N LYS A 270 -6.96 -1.50 11.80
CA LYS A 270 -5.73 -2.09 11.30
C LYS A 270 -4.54 -1.17 11.51
N ALA A 271 -3.32 -1.69 11.36
CA ALA A 271 -2.10 -0.91 11.23
C ALA A 271 -1.14 -1.58 10.24
N PHE A 272 -0.31 -0.77 9.56
CA PHE A 272 0.78 -1.33 8.76
C PHE A 272 1.86 -1.93 9.66
N PRO A 273 2.38 -3.12 9.33
CA PRO A 273 3.53 -3.69 10.03
C PRO A 273 4.73 -2.72 9.98
N GLY A 274 5.34 -2.46 11.15
CA GLY A 274 6.47 -1.51 11.22
C GLY A 274 6.08 -0.04 11.18
N GLY A 275 4.78 0.30 11.17
CA GLY A 275 4.31 1.68 11.10
C GLY A 275 4.43 2.31 9.71
N GLY A 276 4.62 3.64 9.67
CA GLY A 276 4.73 4.40 8.42
C GLY A 276 3.46 5.20 8.09
N TRP A 277 3.50 5.90 6.95
CA TRP A 277 2.39 6.72 6.47
C TRP A 277 2.20 6.57 4.96
N VAL A 278 1.07 7.02 4.47
CA VAL A 278 0.73 7.08 3.05
C VAL A 278 0.70 8.55 2.62
N ASN A 279 1.43 8.92 1.57
CA ASN A 279 1.34 10.26 1.00
C ASN A 279 -0.05 10.51 0.39
N PRO A 280 -0.55 11.75 0.35
CA PRO A 280 -1.92 12.03 -0.13
C PRO A 280 -2.22 11.52 -1.54
N GLY A 281 -1.21 11.47 -2.43
CA GLY A 281 -1.34 10.91 -3.78
C GLY A 281 -1.03 9.41 -3.88
N ALA A 282 -0.72 8.74 -2.75
CA ALA A 282 -0.25 7.35 -2.77
C ALA A 282 -1.34 6.33 -2.38
N ALA A 283 -2.60 6.59 -2.70
CA ALA A 283 -3.70 5.67 -2.47
C ALA A 283 -4.61 5.59 -3.71
N ALA A 284 -4.94 4.37 -4.14
CA ALA A 284 -5.79 4.11 -5.30
C ALA A 284 -6.70 2.90 -5.07
N ASN A 285 -7.87 2.91 -5.70
CA ASN A 285 -8.79 1.77 -5.70
C ASN A 285 -8.48 0.87 -6.90
N LEU A 286 -8.04 -0.36 -6.63
CA LEU A 286 -7.81 -1.40 -7.63
C LEU A 286 -8.92 -2.44 -7.54
N LYS A 287 -9.95 -2.33 -8.39
CA LYS A 287 -11.06 -3.32 -8.48
C LYS A 287 -11.75 -3.60 -7.12
N GLY A 288 -11.96 -2.55 -6.32
CA GLY A 288 -12.60 -2.66 -5.00
C GLY A 288 -11.64 -2.92 -3.83
N VAL A 289 -10.37 -3.14 -4.10
CA VAL A 289 -9.31 -3.27 -3.10
C VAL A 289 -8.55 -1.95 -3.00
N ALA A 290 -8.35 -1.45 -1.80
CA ALA A 290 -7.49 -0.29 -1.57
C ALA A 290 -6.03 -0.68 -1.78
N LEU A 291 -5.30 0.08 -2.58
CA LEU A 291 -3.86 -0.05 -2.78
C LEU A 291 -3.20 1.22 -2.22
N MET A 292 -2.25 1.07 -1.31
CA MET A 292 -1.64 2.16 -0.55
C MET A 292 -0.12 2.05 -0.56
N GLY A 293 0.55 3.11 -0.99
CA GLY A 293 2.01 3.23 -0.94
C GLY A 293 2.50 3.67 0.43
N VAL A 294 3.13 2.78 1.18
CA VAL A 294 3.59 3.04 2.55
C VAL A 294 5.05 3.49 2.56
N THR A 295 5.30 4.59 3.25
CA THR A 295 6.60 5.25 3.44
C THR A 295 6.95 5.33 4.93
N GLY A 296 8.23 5.44 5.27
CA GLY A 296 8.68 5.68 6.65
C GLY A 296 8.58 4.46 7.57
N SER A 297 8.51 3.28 6.99
CA SER A 297 8.51 1.98 7.66
C SER A 297 9.80 1.22 7.34
N ASP A 298 10.13 0.21 8.12
CA ASP A 298 11.11 -0.82 7.76
C ASP A 298 10.53 -1.86 6.77
N LYS A 299 9.25 -1.71 6.43
CA LYS A 299 8.48 -2.57 5.52
C LYS A 299 7.69 -1.72 4.52
N CYS A 300 8.39 -0.81 3.82
CA CYS A 300 7.81 0.02 2.77
C CYS A 300 7.37 -0.82 1.57
N GLY A 301 6.38 -0.32 0.83
CA GLY A 301 5.88 -0.94 -0.39
C GLY A 301 4.40 -0.63 -0.62
N LEU A 302 3.77 -1.40 -1.52
CA LEU A 302 2.35 -1.22 -1.82
C LEU A 302 1.53 -2.25 -1.06
N TYR A 303 0.82 -1.77 -0.05
CA TYR A 303 -0.11 -2.57 0.73
C TYR A 303 -1.49 -2.54 0.10
N SER A 304 -2.12 -3.70 0.06
CA SER A 304 -3.52 -3.83 -0.31
C SER A 304 -4.38 -4.10 0.93
N TYR A 305 -5.61 -3.56 0.93
CA TYR A 305 -6.62 -3.93 1.91
C TYR A 305 -7.99 -4.04 1.23
N GLY A 306 -8.65 -5.17 1.40
CA GLY A 306 -9.95 -5.41 0.81
C GLY A 306 -10.27 -6.88 0.63
N ARG A 307 -11.32 -7.15 -0.15
CA ARG A 307 -11.75 -8.49 -0.57
C ARG A 307 -12.23 -8.43 -2.02
N LEU A 308 -12.07 -9.50 -2.77
CA LEU A 308 -12.58 -9.58 -4.16
C LEU A 308 -14.05 -10.03 -4.22
N SER A 309 -14.54 -10.72 -3.20
CA SER A 309 -15.94 -11.15 -3.12
C SER A 309 -16.50 -11.02 -1.70
N LYS A 310 -17.84 -10.97 -1.60
CA LYS A 310 -18.52 -10.85 -0.29
C LYS A 310 -18.28 -12.05 0.62
N ASN A 311 -17.88 -13.19 0.08
CA ASN A 311 -17.63 -14.42 0.84
C ASN A 311 -16.19 -14.53 1.34
N GLU A 312 -15.33 -13.59 0.97
CA GLU A 312 -13.93 -13.55 1.39
C GLU A 312 -13.75 -12.61 2.59
N PRO A 313 -12.80 -12.89 3.49
CA PRO A 313 -12.46 -11.96 4.55
C PRO A 313 -11.80 -10.70 3.97
N TYR A 314 -11.98 -9.57 4.65
CA TYR A 314 -11.10 -8.42 4.42
C TYR A 314 -9.69 -8.78 4.87
N SER A 315 -8.74 -8.63 3.99
CA SER A 315 -7.35 -8.99 4.24
C SER A 315 -6.39 -7.87 3.86
N MET A 316 -5.35 -7.68 4.68
CA MET A 316 -4.19 -6.83 4.38
C MET A 316 -3.07 -7.69 3.81
N ASN A 317 -2.37 -7.17 2.83
CA ASN A 317 -1.18 -7.81 2.28
C ASN A 317 -0.17 -6.74 1.84
N LEU A 318 1.13 -7.00 1.97
CA LEU A 318 2.14 -6.26 1.22
C LEU A 318 2.17 -6.85 -0.20
N GLU A 319 1.32 -6.27 -1.04
CA GLU A 319 0.99 -6.80 -2.36
C GLU A 319 2.19 -6.78 -3.29
N TYR A 320 2.90 -5.63 -3.30
CA TYR A 320 4.03 -5.42 -4.18
C TYR A 320 5.20 -4.77 -3.46
N VAL A 321 6.38 -5.33 -3.70
CA VAL A 321 7.66 -4.70 -3.37
C VAL A 321 8.08 -3.86 -4.58
N PRO A 322 8.53 -2.61 -4.42
CA PRO A 322 9.05 -1.81 -5.52
C PRO A 322 10.18 -2.52 -6.30
N SER A 323 10.29 -2.25 -7.59
CA SER A 323 11.17 -2.98 -8.52
C SER A 323 12.66 -3.00 -8.14
N HIS A 324 13.12 -2.07 -7.29
CA HIS A 324 14.49 -2.10 -6.76
C HIS A 324 14.71 -3.15 -5.64
N GLY A 325 13.67 -3.88 -5.20
CA GLY A 325 13.75 -5.01 -4.28
C GLY A 325 13.95 -4.68 -2.79
N LYS A 326 13.88 -3.40 -2.40
CA LYS A 326 14.06 -2.99 -1.00
C LYS A 326 12.74 -2.72 -0.29
N LEU A 327 12.68 -3.04 1.00
CA LEU A 327 11.58 -2.74 1.90
C LEU A 327 11.85 -1.56 2.83
N THR A 328 13.11 -1.15 2.97
CA THR A 328 13.52 -0.09 3.91
C THR A 328 14.11 1.11 3.18
N GLY A 329 13.85 2.31 3.70
CA GLY A 329 14.42 3.55 3.18
C GLY A 329 13.80 4.03 1.88
N VAL A 330 12.68 3.43 1.46
CA VAL A 330 11.98 3.79 0.24
C VAL A 330 10.84 4.75 0.55
N GLU A 331 10.72 5.79 -0.26
CA GLU A 331 9.59 6.71 -0.24
C GLU A 331 8.66 6.41 -1.43
N ILE A 332 7.38 6.16 -1.17
CA ILE A 332 6.33 6.02 -2.19
C ILE A 332 5.62 7.36 -2.32
N GLY A 333 5.74 8.00 -3.48
CA GLY A 333 5.18 9.34 -3.70
C GLY A 333 3.72 9.32 -4.09
N ALA A 334 3.39 8.52 -5.10
CA ALA A 334 2.03 8.41 -5.63
C ALA A 334 1.72 6.98 -6.08
N VAL A 335 0.43 6.63 -6.03
CA VAL A 335 -0.12 5.38 -6.54
C VAL A 335 -1.40 5.68 -7.33
N THR A 336 -1.56 5.07 -8.48
CA THR A 336 -2.78 5.17 -9.30
C THR A 336 -3.07 3.88 -10.04
N VAL A 337 -4.25 3.79 -10.63
CA VAL A 337 -4.63 2.73 -11.58
C VAL A 337 -4.85 3.36 -12.94
N TYR A 338 -4.15 2.86 -13.96
CA TYR A 338 -4.28 3.32 -15.33
C TYR A 338 -4.24 2.12 -16.29
N GLY A 339 -5.27 1.98 -17.11
CA GLY A 339 -5.43 0.81 -17.97
C GLY A 339 -5.53 -0.52 -17.20
N ASP A 340 -6.27 -0.52 -16.08
CA ASP A 340 -6.43 -1.67 -15.17
C ASP A 340 -5.15 -2.15 -14.45
N GLN A 341 -4.05 -1.41 -14.57
CA GLN A 341 -2.77 -1.72 -13.95
C GLN A 341 -2.42 -0.67 -12.89
N PRO A 342 -1.83 -1.06 -11.76
CA PRO A 342 -1.29 -0.12 -10.80
C PRO A 342 0.00 0.52 -11.31
N PHE A 343 0.13 1.82 -11.04
CA PHE A 343 1.36 2.58 -11.23
C PHE A 343 1.76 3.19 -9.89
N ALA A 344 3.03 3.06 -9.52
CA ALA A 344 3.56 3.56 -8.26
C ALA A 344 4.87 4.31 -8.48
N SER A 345 4.96 5.52 -7.96
CA SER A 345 6.22 6.27 -7.96
C SER A 345 6.97 6.05 -6.67
N TRP A 346 8.27 5.82 -6.78
CA TRP A 346 9.14 5.60 -5.63
C TRP A 346 10.48 6.32 -5.75
N LYS A 347 11.13 6.47 -4.58
CA LYS A 347 12.48 7.02 -4.43
C LYS A 347 13.26 6.20 -3.40
N ASP A 348 14.49 5.85 -3.73
CA ASP A 348 15.50 5.29 -2.83
C ASP A 348 16.78 6.12 -2.94
N GLY A 349 17.08 6.91 -1.91
CA GLY A 349 18.19 7.87 -1.94
C GLY A 349 18.06 8.88 -3.08
N SER A 350 18.94 8.79 -4.06
CA SER A 350 18.93 9.62 -5.29
C SER A 350 18.34 8.91 -6.51
N THR A 351 17.85 7.68 -6.35
CA THR A 351 17.25 6.89 -7.43
C THR A 351 15.74 7.05 -7.40
N TYR A 352 15.15 7.22 -8.58
CA TYR A 352 13.72 7.40 -8.77
C TYR A 352 13.18 6.38 -9.77
N GLY A 353 11.91 6.03 -9.62
CA GLY A 353 11.22 5.19 -10.56
C GLY A 353 9.71 5.37 -10.53
N VAL A 354 9.09 4.95 -11.60
CA VAL A 354 7.68 4.62 -11.65
C VAL A 354 7.60 3.16 -12.05
N ASP A 355 6.94 2.38 -11.23
CA ASP A 355 6.75 0.95 -11.45
C ASP A 355 5.33 0.66 -11.93
N THR A 356 5.21 -0.41 -12.69
CA THR A 356 3.96 -1.07 -13.04
C THR A 356 4.11 -2.58 -12.88
N VAL A 357 3.02 -3.32 -13.04
CA VAL A 357 3.06 -4.79 -12.97
C VAL A 357 3.81 -5.36 -14.18
N ASP A 358 4.78 -6.22 -13.91
CA ASP A 358 5.44 -7.04 -14.93
C ASP A 358 4.49 -8.18 -15.35
N PRO A 359 4.02 -8.23 -16.60
CA PRO A 359 3.09 -9.28 -17.04
C PRO A 359 3.77 -10.65 -17.22
N ASP A 360 5.10 -10.68 -17.34
CA ASP A 360 5.86 -11.86 -17.71
C ASP A 360 6.55 -12.53 -16.51
N ASN A 361 6.67 -11.81 -15.38
CA ASN A 361 7.39 -12.30 -14.22
C ASN A 361 6.61 -12.16 -12.92
N LYS A 362 6.74 -13.16 -12.06
CA LYS A 362 6.30 -13.11 -10.67
C LYS A 362 7.44 -12.66 -9.76
N ALA A 363 7.08 -12.10 -8.61
CA ALA A 363 8.03 -11.68 -7.59
C ALA A 363 8.43 -12.84 -6.69
N ASP A 364 9.65 -12.81 -6.16
CA ASP A 364 9.99 -13.57 -4.97
C ASP A 364 9.04 -13.24 -3.84
N ALA A 365 8.63 -14.26 -3.10
CA ALA A 365 7.67 -14.08 -2.02
C ALA A 365 8.16 -14.65 -0.70
N ARG A 366 7.81 -13.97 0.38
CA ARG A 366 8.06 -14.39 1.76
C ARG A 366 6.75 -14.49 2.52
N TYR A 367 6.57 -15.59 3.24
CA TYR A 367 5.50 -15.83 4.20
C TYR A 367 6.08 -16.06 5.59
N GLU A 368 5.55 -15.40 6.60
CA GLU A 368 5.85 -15.64 8.01
C GLU A 368 4.56 -15.94 8.76
N GLY A 369 4.41 -17.16 9.25
CA GLY A 369 3.22 -17.62 9.94
C GLY A 369 3.01 -16.97 11.30
N LEU A 370 1.85 -17.21 11.90
CA LEU A 370 1.57 -16.84 13.29
C LEU A 370 2.38 -17.73 14.23
N VAL A 371 2.59 -17.24 15.45
CA VAL A 371 3.20 -18.01 16.53
C VAL A 371 2.25 -19.13 16.95
N PHE A 372 2.77 -20.32 17.04
CA PHE A 372 2.06 -21.51 17.44
C PHE A 372 2.55 -22.01 18.79
N ASP A 373 1.65 -22.16 19.76
CA ASP A 373 1.89 -22.62 21.12
C ASP A 373 1.17 -23.94 21.47
N ALA A 374 0.47 -24.54 20.51
CA ALA A 374 -0.37 -25.75 20.68
C ALA A 374 -1.52 -25.58 21.70
N GLY A 375 -1.89 -24.34 22.08
CA GLY A 375 -2.84 -24.06 23.15
C GLY A 375 -2.29 -24.28 24.56
N GLU A 376 -1.02 -24.58 24.70
CA GLU A 376 -0.30 -24.85 25.96
C GLU A 376 1.03 -24.08 25.96
N PRO A 377 0.98 -22.74 26.22
CA PRO A 377 2.15 -21.87 26.07
C PRO A 377 3.31 -22.20 27.03
N GLU A 378 3.04 -22.82 28.17
CA GLU A 378 4.06 -23.14 29.18
C GLU A 378 4.68 -24.55 28.99
N LEU A 379 4.14 -25.34 28.06
CA LEU A 379 4.64 -26.69 27.81
C LEU A 379 5.76 -26.67 26.78
N GLN A 380 6.91 -27.25 27.16
CA GLN A 380 7.99 -27.48 26.20
C GLN A 380 7.63 -28.52 25.15
N LYS A 381 8.00 -28.27 23.92
CA LYS A 381 7.75 -29.14 22.76
C LYS A 381 9.04 -29.37 21.99
N GLY A 382 9.23 -30.61 21.55
CA GLY A 382 10.31 -30.98 20.62
C GLY A 382 9.79 -30.96 19.18
N PHE A 383 10.18 -29.97 18.41
CA PHE A 383 9.80 -29.84 16.99
C PHE A 383 10.75 -30.71 16.13
N ARG A 384 10.18 -31.49 15.21
CA ARG A 384 10.94 -32.51 14.46
C ARG A 384 10.96 -32.25 12.96
N HIS A 385 9.78 -32.11 12.37
CA HIS A 385 9.63 -32.04 10.92
C HIS A 385 8.61 -31.00 10.51
N ILE A 386 8.87 -30.40 9.37
CA ILE A 386 7.95 -29.52 8.65
C ILE A 386 7.61 -30.18 7.33
N LYS A 387 6.35 -30.50 7.12
CA LYS A 387 5.86 -31.11 5.89
C LYS A 387 5.04 -30.13 5.10
N LEU A 388 5.41 -29.91 3.85
CA LEU A 388 4.63 -29.13 2.90
C LEU A 388 3.91 -30.05 1.92
N LEU A 389 2.66 -29.69 1.63
CA LEU A 389 1.93 -30.18 0.47
C LEU A 389 1.88 -29.05 -0.54
N THR A 390 2.33 -29.31 -1.75
CA THR A 390 2.37 -28.36 -2.84
C THR A 390 1.52 -28.85 -4.01
N LYS A 391 1.15 -27.99 -4.94
CA LYS A 391 0.88 -28.46 -6.29
C LYS A 391 2.18 -28.97 -6.92
N PRO A 392 2.12 -29.71 -8.06
CA PRO A 392 3.33 -30.10 -8.77
C PRO A 392 4.24 -28.89 -8.96
N LEU A 393 5.47 -28.99 -8.46
CA LEU A 393 6.43 -27.88 -8.53
C LEU A 393 6.82 -27.65 -10.01
N PRO A 394 6.67 -26.41 -10.53
CA PRO A 394 7.11 -26.11 -11.88
C PRO A 394 8.63 -26.14 -12.02
N SER A 395 9.10 -26.27 -13.26
CA SER A 395 10.53 -26.26 -13.59
C SER A 395 11.19 -24.94 -13.17
N GLN A 396 12.41 -25.00 -12.64
CA GLN A 396 13.19 -23.84 -12.18
C GLN A 396 12.58 -23.05 -11.01
N CYS A 397 11.43 -23.47 -10.50
CA CYS A 397 10.88 -22.93 -9.25
C CYS A 397 11.48 -23.66 -8.05
N TRP A 398 11.65 -22.94 -6.95
CA TRP A 398 12.07 -23.56 -5.70
C TRP A 398 11.42 -22.90 -4.49
N LEU A 399 11.49 -23.57 -3.34
CA LEU A 399 11.05 -23.04 -2.07
C LEU A 399 12.04 -23.40 -0.95
N LYS A 400 12.16 -22.51 0.03
CA LYS A 400 12.91 -22.71 1.27
C LYS A 400 11.98 -22.61 2.46
N THR A 401 12.32 -23.32 3.51
CA THR A 401 11.56 -23.33 4.76
C THR A 401 12.44 -22.88 5.90
N TYR A 402 11.89 -22.03 6.75
CA TYR A 402 12.55 -21.53 7.94
C TYR A 402 11.65 -21.74 9.15
N TYR A 403 12.28 -21.74 10.31
CA TYR A 403 11.59 -21.82 11.59
C TYR A 403 12.25 -20.91 12.62
N ARG A 404 11.48 -20.56 13.65
CA ARG A 404 11.95 -19.86 14.82
C ARG A 404 11.26 -20.42 16.06
N ILE A 405 12.02 -20.52 17.16
CA ILE A 405 11.55 -21.10 18.42
C ILE A 405 11.57 -20.02 19.47
N ASN A 406 10.53 -19.98 20.31
CA ASN A 406 10.34 -19.00 21.39
C ASN A 406 10.43 -17.55 20.94
N GLU A 407 10.09 -17.25 19.67
CA GLU A 407 10.14 -15.91 19.05
C GLU A 407 11.52 -15.22 19.17
N GLN A 408 12.54 -15.94 19.56
CA GLN A 408 13.87 -15.41 19.83
C GLN A 408 14.83 -15.69 18.67
N GLY A 409 15.72 -14.71 18.46
CA GLY A 409 16.79 -14.85 17.49
C GLY A 409 16.35 -14.70 16.04
N GLU A 410 17.26 -15.08 15.16
CA GLU A 410 17.05 -15.06 13.72
C GLU A 410 16.28 -16.30 13.25
N TRP A 411 15.68 -16.19 12.07
CA TRP A 411 15.07 -17.34 11.39
C TRP A 411 16.15 -18.37 11.06
N LYS A 412 15.96 -19.60 11.54
CA LYS A 412 16.82 -20.76 11.23
C LYS A 412 16.27 -21.47 10.00
N GLN A 413 17.16 -21.89 9.12
CA GLN A 413 16.79 -22.65 7.94
C GLN A 413 16.53 -24.12 8.30
N ALA A 414 15.49 -24.70 7.73
CA ALA A 414 15.25 -26.13 7.78
C ALA A 414 15.81 -26.79 6.51
N TYR A 415 16.30 -28.02 6.62
CA TYR A 415 16.97 -28.73 5.54
C TYR A 415 16.20 -29.98 5.13
N LEU A 416 16.35 -30.38 3.88
CA LEU A 416 15.88 -31.67 3.41
C LEU A 416 16.70 -32.83 4.04
N GLU A 417 16.19 -34.05 3.95
CA GLU A 417 16.88 -35.24 4.46
C GLU A 417 18.27 -35.47 3.81
N ASP A 418 18.41 -35.02 2.56
CA ASP A 418 19.69 -35.07 1.82
C ASP A 418 20.63 -33.89 2.13
N GLY A 419 20.26 -33.02 3.07
CA GLY A 419 21.00 -31.82 3.49
C GLY A 419 20.81 -30.60 2.58
N ALA A 420 19.99 -30.68 1.53
CA ALA A 420 19.72 -29.55 0.67
C ALA A 420 18.90 -28.50 1.41
N ASP A 421 19.16 -27.21 1.11
CA ASP A 421 18.53 -26.06 1.74
C ASP A 421 17.27 -25.60 1.00
N SER A 422 17.04 -26.08 -0.20
CA SER A 422 15.92 -25.73 -1.06
C SER A 422 15.28 -26.96 -1.68
N PHE A 423 13.97 -26.88 -1.90
CA PHE A 423 13.22 -27.88 -2.63
C PHE A 423 12.94 -27.38 -4.05
N ASP A 424 13.57 -28.02 -5.03
CA ASP A 424 13.54 -27.70 -6.45
C ASP A 424 13.14 -28.86 -7.37
N LYS A 425 12.64 -29.97 -6.79
CA LYS A 425 12.32 -31.21 -7.51
C LYS A 425 11.02 -31.06 -8.29
N GLU A 426 11.13 -30.80 -9.59
CA GLU A 426 10.02 -30.66 -10.54
C GLU A 426 9.01 -31.80 -10.43
N GLY A 427 7.72 -31.46 -10.52
CA GLY A 427 6.60 -32.40 -10.49
C GLY A 427 6.25 -32.97 -9.11
N ASN A 428 7.08 -32.78 -8.10
CA ASN A 428 6.79 -33.25 -6.76
C ASN A 428 5.71 -32.41 -6.06
N THR A 429 4.90 -33.11 -5.25
CA THR A 429 3.76 -32.51 -4.53
C THR A 429 3.88 -32.55 -3.02
N LYS A 430 4.98 -33.08 -2.52
CA LYS A 430 5.21 -33.26 -1.10
C LYS A 430 6.69 -33.19 -0.77
N VAL A 431 7.00 -32.45 0.27
CA VAL A 431 8.35 -32.31 0.79
C VAL A 431 8.34 -32.32 2.32
N VAL A 432 9.41 -32.88 2.90
CA VAL A 432 9.65 -32.89 4.35
C VAL A 432 10.99 -32.21 4.62
N PHE A 433 10.97 -31.20 5.47
CA PHE A 433 12.16 -30.57 6.03
C PHE A 433 12.35 -30.99 7.47
N THR A 434 13.60 -31.14 7.87
CA THR A 434 13.99 -31.47 9.23
C THR A 434 14.33 -30.19 9.99
N VAL A 435 13.79 -30.07 11.19
CA VAL A 435 14.22 -29.07 12.18
C VAL A 435 15.50 -29.64 12.81
N GLU A 436 16.60 -28.86 12.80
CA GLU A 436 17.85 -29.30 13.43
C GLU A 436 17.61 -29.70 14.89
N THR A 437 17.79 -30.95 15.18
CA THR A 437 17.95 -31.46 16.54
C THR A 437 19.44 -31.47 16.82
N GLY A 438 19.92 -30.70 17.79
CA GLY A 438 21.34 -30.63 18.15
C GLY A 438 21.97 -32.02 18.37
N ASP A 439 23.26 -32.12 18.15
CA ASP A 439 24.07 -33.27 18.63
C ASP A 439 23.92 -33.43 20.15
N GLU A 440 24.25 -34.58 20.71
CA GLU A 440 24.02 -34.96 22.11
C GLU A 440 24.50 -33.89 23.14
N GLU A 441 25.40 -32.99 22.77
CA GLU A 441 25.89 -31.87 23.61
C GLU A 441 25.07 -30.57 23.47
N GLU A 442 24.16 -30.44 22.48
CA GLU A 442 23.27 -29.32 22.28
C GLU A 442 21.78 -29.75 22.33
N GLU A 443 21.37 -30.34 23.44
CA GLU A 443 20.00 -30.90 23.64
C GLU A 443 18.86 -29.88 23.45
N GLU A 444 19.14 -28.59 23.31
CA GLU A 444 18.11 -27.51 23.25
C GLU A 444 17.66 -27.15 21.82
N LYS A 445 18.37 -27.59 20.76
CA LYS A 445 17.95 -27.30 19.38
C LYS A 445 16.66 -28.07 19.05
N GLY A 446 15.69 -27.33 18.55
CA GLY A 446 14.37 -27.87 18.21
C GLY A 446 13.39 -27.96 19.40
N LYS A 447 13.77 -27.52 20.61
CA LYS A 447 12.92 -27.51 21.79
C LYS A 447 12.48 -26.10 22.16
N GLY A 448 11.22 -25.91 22.51
CA GLY A 448 10.69 -24.63 22.97
C GLY A 448 9.20 -24.66 23.26
N GLU A 449 8.69 -23.57 23.75
CA GLU A 449 7.28 -23.40 24.10
C GLU A 449 6.44 -22.98 22.89
N THR A 450 7.04 -22.14 22.00
CA THR A 450 6.39 -21.61 20.82
C THR A 450 7.21 -21.88 19.55
N PHE A 451 6.52 -21.88 18.41
CA PHE A 451 7.11 -22.17 17.11
C PHE A 451 6.51 -21.28 16.02
N GLU A 452 7.34 -20.81 15.11
CA GLU A 452 6.94 -20.05 13.94
C GLU A 452 7.53 -20.69 12.68
N LEU A 453 6.79 -20.59 11.58
CA LEU A 453 7.20 -21.04 10.25
C LEU A 453 7.33 -19.86 9.29
N ALA A 454 8.32 -19.93 8.42
CA ALA A 454 8.40 -19.05 7.28
C ALA A 454 8.78 -19.81 6.00
N PHE A 455 8.32 -19.28 4.87
CA PHE A 455 8.58 -19.85 3.54
C PHE A 455 9.07 -18.75 2.60
N ASP A 456 10.15 -19.03 1.87
CA ASP A 456 10.53 -18.25 0.69
C ASP A 456 10.11 -19.05 -0.55
N LEU A 457 9.41 -18.38 -1.45
CA LEU A 457 8.95 -18.94 -2.72
C LEU A 457 9.66 -18.20 -3.84
N HIS A 458 10.33 -18.94 -4.72
CA HIS A 458 11.02 -18.40 -5.88
C HIS A 458 10.34 -18.87 -7.16
N PRO A 459 9.75 -17.94 -7.93
CA PRO A 459 9.10 -18.22 -9.20
C PRO A 459 10.10 -18.29 -10.35
N SER A 460 9.64 -18.77 -11.51
CA SER A 460 10.37 -18.71 -12.77
C SER A 460 9.44 -18.16 -13.86
N GLY A 461 9.67 -16.94 -14.31
CA GLY A 461 8.73 -16.25 -15.18
C GLY A 461 7.34 -16.16 -14.53
N ASN A 462 6.31 -16.65 -15.20
CA ASN A 462 4.93 -16.70 -14.68
C ASN A 462 4.60 -17.96 -13.87
N ASP A 463 5.51 -18.93 -13.81
CA ASP A 463 5.37 -20.12 -12.99
C ASP A 463 5.74 -19.84 -11.54
N THR A 464 5.03 -20.46 -10.59
CA THR A 464 5.22 -20.23 -9.15
C THR A 464 5.07 -21.50 -8.35
N PRO A 465 5.87 -21.70 -7.29
CA PRO A 465 5.54 -22.71 -6.28
C PRO A 465 4.16 -22.42 -5.67
N GLU A 466 3.35 -23.45 -5.46
CA GLU A 466 2.06 -23.32 -4.79
C GLU A 466 1.99 -24.26 -3.58
N ILE A 467 1.98 -23.68 -2.36
CA ILE A 467 1.81 -24.44 -1.12
C ILE A 467 0.32 -24.56 -0.81
N VAL A 468 -0.17 -25.79 -0.71
CA VAL A 468 -1.56 -26.12 -0.39
C VAL A 468 -1.78 -26.23 1.12
N ALA A 469 -0.80 -26.76 1.83
CA ALA A 469 -0.81 -26.87 3.29
C ALA A 469 0.60 -27.06 3.85
N ALA A 470 0.80 -26.57 5.06
CA ALA A 470 2.00 -26.82 5.85
C ALA A 470 1.63 -27.50 7.16
N SER A 471 2.47 -28.41 7.64
CA SER A 471 2.28 -29.09 8.93
C SER A 471 3.59 -29.17 9.67
N THR A 472 3.59 -28.79 10.94
CA THR A 472 4.73 -28.99 11.85
C THR A 472 4.41 -30.12 12.79
N TYR A 473 5.34 -31.06 12.92
CA TYR A 473 5.22 -32.23 13.81
C TYR A 473 6.08 -32.02 15.06
N PHE A 474 5.47 -32.24 16.21
CA PHE A 474 6.12 -32.07 17.51
C PHE A 474 5.70 -33.14 18.51
N GLU A 475 6.50 -33.31 19.54
CA GLU A 475 6.18 -34.09 20.73
C GLU A 475 6.21 -33.19 21.98
N PRO A 476 5.25 -33.32 22.89
CA PRO A 476 5.35 -32.65 24.19
C PRO A 476 6.52 -33.25 24.96
N ILE A 477 7.39 -32.40 25.50
CA ILE A 477 8.48 -32.79 26.36
C ILE A 477 7.93 -32.71 27.79
N GLY A 478 7.74 -33.85 28.43
CA GLY A 478 6.93 -33.98 29.64
C GLY A 478 7.30 -33.03 30.78
N ILE A 479 6.27 -32.66 31.53
CA ILE A 479 6.40 -32.26 32.91
C ILE A 479 6.77 -33.54 33.68
N LEU A 480 8.01 -33.62 34.17
CA LEU A 480 8.40 -34.60 35.18
C LEU A 480 7.76 -34.24 36.51
#